data_bc6dacec839fbcfd007e04511036002b
#
_entry.id   bc6dacec839fbcfd007e04511036002b
#
_cell.length_a   1.000
_cell.length_b   1.000
_cell.length_c   1.000
_cell.angle_alpha   90.00
_cell.angle_beta   90.00
_cell.angle_gamma   90.00
#
_symmetry.space_group_name_H-M   'P 1'
#
loop_
_entity.id
_entity.type
_entity.pdbx_description
1 polymer ?
#
loop_
_entity_poly.entity_id
_entity_poly.type
_entity_poly.pdbx_seq_one_letter_code
_entity_poly.pdbx_strand_id
1 'polypeptide(L)'
;MKNCNKKSYKICLICSSGGHLVQLYSLKEFWSKFDRVWVTFQGEDSKHLLAAEEKIVAYGPTHRNIINFFKNLILSYKVIRKHKPELLFSTGAGICVPFFYMAKLFKVKTIYLESLTRINTLSLSGRLIYYFADYILVQWPELKKRYPKVKFLGRLI
;
A
#
# COMPACT_ATOMS: atom_id res chain seq x y z
N MET A 1 3.74 8.93 38.37
CA MET A 1 4.04 8.12 37.19
C MET A 1 3.70 8.95 35.95
N LYS A 2 4.71 9.40 35.20
CA LYS A 2 4.50 10.23 34.00
C LYS A 2 3.94 9.32 32.89
N ASN A 3 2.69 9.49 32.51
CA ASN A 3 2.14 8.92 31.29
C ASN A 3 2.96 9.47 30.11
N CYS A 4 3.89 8.67 29.63
CA CYS A 4 4.58 8.94 28.37
C CYS A 4 3.53 8.76 27.26
N ASN A 5 3.00 9.85 26.79
CA ASN A 5 2.09 9.88 25.63
C ASN A 5 2.88 9.39 24.42
N LYS A 6 2.97 8.07 24.23
CA LYS A 6 3.65 7.43 23.12
C LYS A 6 2.87 7.81 21.87
N LYS A 7 3.36 8.78 21.11
CA LYS A 7 2.75 9.18 19.84
C LYS A 7 2.55 7.91 19.01
N SER A 8 1.32 7.50 18.82
CA SER A 8 1.00 6.31 18.02
C SER A 8 1.40 6.56 16.58
N TYR A 9 2.26 5.72 16.03
CA TYR A 9 2.69 5.81 14.64
C TYR A 9 1.52 5.42 13.74
N LYS A 10 1.12 6.30 12.82
CA LYS A 10 -0.04 6.09 11.96
C LYS A 10 0.37 5.61 10.58
N ILE A 11 -0.25 4.52 10.11
CA ILE A 11 0.00 3.94 8.80
C ILE A 11 -1.25 3.94 7.92
N CYS A 12 -1.04 4.07 6.62
CA CYS A 12 -2.08 3.90 5.62
C CYS A 12 -1.80 2.64 4.81
N LEU A 13 -2.71 1.67 4.87
CA LEU A 13 -2.63 0.37 4.21
C LEU A 13 -3.45 0.40 2.92
N ILE A 14 -2.82 0.15 1.78
CA ILE A 14 -3.45 0.35 0.46
C ILE A 14 -3.35 -0.93 -0.37
N CYS A 15 -4.49 -1.45 -0.81
CA CYS A 15 -4.54 -2.61 -1.69
C CYS A 15 -5.85 -2.65 -2.50
N SER A 16 -5.88 -3.38 -3.59
CA SER A 16 -7.15 -3.82 -4.17
C SER A 16 -7.73 -4.97 -3.37
N SER A 17 -9.02 -5.25 -3.55
CA SER A 17 -9.64 -6.51 -3.10
C SER A 17 -8.97 -7.73 -3.75
N GLY A 18 -9.27 -8.93 -3.24
CA GLY A 18 -8.70 -10.20 -3.69
C GLY A 18 -7.32 -10.48 -3.13
N GLY A 19 -6.45 -11.07 -3.92
CA GLY A 19 -5.11 -11.55 -3.50
C GLY A 19 -4.22 -10.48 -2.87
N HIS A 20 -4.31 -9.23 -3.31
CA HIS A 20 -3.56 -8.12 -2.70
C HIS A 20 -4.03 -7.80 -1.27
N LEU A 21 -5.34 -7.87 -1.03
CA LEU A 21 -5.89 -7.69 0.31
C LEU A 21 -5.45 -8.84 1.23
N VAL A 22 -5.58 -10.09 0.77
CA VAL A 22 -5.16 -11.26 1.54
C VAL A 22 -3.67 -11.17 1.88
N GLN A 23 -2.84 -10.80 0.92
CA GLN A 23 -1.40 -10.63 1.10
C GLN A 23 -1.08 -9.53 2.12
N LEU A 24 -1.78 -8.39 2.09
CA LEU A 24 -1.56 -7.33 3.07
C LEU A 24 -2.11 -7.72 4.45
N TYR A 25 -3.23 -8.42 4.47
CA TYR A 25 -3.85 -8.89 5.70
C TYR A 25 -3.00 -9.94 6.43
N SER A 26 -2.28 -10.81 5.69
CA SER A 26 -1.38 -11.81 6.29
C SER A 26 -0.24 -11.20 7.12
N LEU A 27 0.06 -9.91 6.92
CA LEU A 27 1.01 -9.14 7.73
C LEU A 27 0.41 -8.57 9.03
N LYS A 28 -0.63 -9.21 9.57
CA LYS A 28 -1.36 -8.72 10.75
C LYS A 28 -0.45 -8.45 11.95
N GLU A 29 0.54 -9.30 12.19
CA GLU A 29 1.51 -9.10 13.29
C GLU A 29 2.33 -7.80 13.14
N PHE A 30 2.52 -7.33 11.93
CA PHE A 30 3.19 -6.05 11.66
C PHE A 30 2.23 -4.88 11.85
N TRP A 31 1.15 -4.82 11.05
CA TRP A 31 0.32 -3.63 10.97
C TRP A 31 -0.59 -3.42 12.19
N SER A 32 -0.90 -4.47 12.96
CA SER A 32 -1.69 -4.35 14.18
C SER A 32 -1.03 -3.53 15.30
N LYS A 33 0.29 -3.32 15.21
CA LYS A 33 1.07 -2.54 16.19
C LYS A 33 0.91 -1.02 16.01
N PHE A 34 0.25 -0.59 14.95
CA PHE A 34 0.14 0.81 14.56
C PHE A 34 -1.31 1.27 14.51
N ASP A 35 -1.50 2.57 14.73
CA ASP A 35 -2.75 3.22 14.35
C ASP A 35 -2.87 3.22 12.83
N ARG A 36 -4.04 2.87 12.27
CA ARG A 36 -4.12 2.55 10.84
C ARG A 36 -5.43 2.94 10.20
N VAL A 37 -5.34 3.21 8.90
CA VAL A 37 -6.48 3.36 8.00
C VAL A 37 -6.25 2.52 6.75
N TRP A 38 -7.28 1.83 6.31
CA TRP A 38 -7.24 1.02 5.09
C TRP A 38 -7.84 1.77 3.91
N VAL A 39 -7.24 1.63 2.74
CA VAL A 39 -7.78 2.10 1.47
C VAL A 39 -7.88 0.93 0.52
N THR A 40 -9.09 0.55 0.15
CA THR A 40 -9.33 -0.62 -0.71
C THR A 40 -10.62 -0.45 -1.52
N PHE A 41 -10.90 -1.39 -2.41
CA PHE A 41 -12.18 -1.41 -3.10
C PHE A 41 -13.27 -2.05 -2.24
N GLN A 42 -14.50 -1.67 -2.53
CA GLN A 42 -15.65 -2.36 -1.94
C GLN A 42 -15.76 -3.76 -2.54
N GLY A 43 -15.75 -4.77 -1.70
CA GLY A 43 -15.89 -6.18 -2.05
C GLY A 43 -16.27 -7.01 -0.84
N GLU A 44 -16.73 -8.25 -1.02
CA GLU A 44 -17.12 -9.12 0.08
C GLU A 44 -15.93 -9.45 0.99
N ASP A 45 -14.75 -9.70 0.40
CA ASP A 45 -13.51 -9.92 1.12
C ASP A 45 -13.14 -8.73 2.02
N SER A 46 -13.24 -7.50 1.50
CA SER A 46 -12.97 -6.30 2.29
C SER A 46 -14.02 -6.03 3.36
N LYS A 47 -15.27 -6.45 3.15
CA LYS A 47 -16.31 -6.36 4.18
C LYS A 47 -16.01 -7.30 5.36
N HIS A 48 -15.60 -8.53 5.08
CA HIS A 48 -15.34 -9.54 6.11
C HIS A 48 -14.00 -9.33 6.81
N LEU A 49 -12.90 -9.26 6.04
CA LEU A 49 -11.55 -9.17 6.62
C LEU A 49 -11.30 -7.85 7.36
N LEU A 50 -11.92 -6.77 6.90
CA LEU A 50 -11.75 -5.43 7.47
C LEU A 50 -13.02 -4.94 8.21
N ALA A 51 -13.83 -5.85 8.76
CA ALA A 51 -15.08 -5.48 9.45
C ALA A 51 -14.84 -4.57 10.66
N ALA A 52 -13.74 -4.78 11.40
CA ALA A 52 -13.36 -4.00 12.57
C ALA A 52 -12.36 -2.86 12.27
N GLU A 53 -12.05 -2.61 11.01
CA GLU A 53 -11.03 -1.65 10.60
C GLU A 53 -11.64 -0.37 10.03
N GLU A 54 -10.98 0.78 10.29
CA GLU A 54 -11.30 2.02 9.56
C GLU A 54 -10.91 1.86 8.10
N LYS A 55 -11.89 1.87 7.20
CA LYS A 55 -11.68 1.68 5.76
C LYS A 55 -12.28 2.77 4.92
N ILE A 56 -11.55 3.16 3.90
CA ILE A 56 -11.93 4.14 2.90
C ILE A 56 -12.07 3.42 1.57
N VAL A 57 -13.21 3.58 0.92
CA VAL A 57 -13.47 2.96 -0.37
C VAL A 57 -12.86 3.80 -1.48
N ALA A 58 -12.01 3.19 -2.29
CA ALA A 58 -11.41 3.80 -3.46
C ALA A 58 -12.24 3.59 -4.72
N TYR A 59 -11.93 4.37 -5.74
CA TYR A 59 -12.62 4.31 -7.03
C TYR A 59 -12.03 3.21 -7.92
N GLY A 60 -12.85 2.23 -8.23
CA GLY A 60 -12.52 1.13 -9.15
C GLY A 60 -13.41 1.12 -10.41
N PRO A 61 -13.04 0.35 -11.44
CA PRO A 61 -11.77 -0.33 -11.64
C PRO A 61 -10.61 0.65 -11.94
N THR A 62 -9.37 0.25 -11.60
CA THR A 62 -8.17 1.07 -11.86
C THR A 62 -7.39 0.62 -13.10
N HIS A 63 -7.74 -0.54 -13.68
CA HIS A 63 -7.08 -1.04 -14.87
C HIS A 63 -7.43 -0.17 -16.08
N ARG A 64 -6.40 0.48 -16.68
CA ARG A 64 -6.52 1.37 -17.85
C ARG A 64 -7.64 2.44 -17.74
N ASN A 65 -7.95 2.87 -16.53
CA ASN A 65 -8.99 3.86 -16.27
C ASN A 65 -8.39 5.15 -15.71
N ILE A 66 -8.16 6.11 -16.61
CA ILE A 66 -7.54 7.39 -16.27
C ILE A 66 -8.46 8.26 -15.39
N ILE A 67 -9.76 8.15 -15.56
CA ILE A 67 -10.73 8.92 -14.75
C ILE A 67 -10.64 8.47 -13.29
N ASN A 68 -10.63 7.16 -13.05
CA ASN A 68 -10.49 6.63 -11.71
C ASN A 68 -9.09 6.87 -11.13
N PHE A 69 -8.06 6.98 -11.98
CA PHE A 69 -6.75 7.41 -11.53
C PHE A 69 -6.80 8.82 -10.91
N PHE A 70 -7.39 9.80 -11.60
CA PHE A 70 -7.53 11.16 -11.07
C PHE A 70 -8.47 11.25 -9.87
N LYS A 71 -9.57 10.49 -9.85
CA LYS A 71 -10.43 10.39 -8.66
C LYS A 71 -9.65 9.86 -7.44
N ASN A 72 -8.83 8.84 -7.63
CA ASN A 72 -7.98 8.30 -6.57
C ASN A 72 -6.83 9.23 -6.20
N LEU A 73 -6.36 10.07 -7.11
CA LEU A 73 -5.36 11.10 -6.79
C LEU A 73 -5.95 12.16 -5.85
N ILE A 74 -7.18 12.63 -6.12
CA ILE A 74 -7.91 13.54 -5.22
C ILE A 74 -8.22 12.86 -3.89
N LEU A 75 -8.63 11.59 -3.93
CA LEU A 75 -8.86 10.80 -2.71
C LEU A 75 -7.59 10.67 -1.87
N SER A 76 -6.45 10.38 -2.50
CA SER A 76 -5.16 10.26 -1.80
C SER A 76 -4.75 11.57 -1.10
N TYR A 77 -4.97 12.70 -1.75
CA TYR A 77 -4.77 14.02 -1.11
C TYR A 77 -5.63 14.18 0.15
N LYS A 78 -6.94 13.89 0.05
CA LYS A 78 -7.88 13.99 1.19
C LYS A 78 -7.48 13.05 2.33
N VAL A 79 -7.12 11.81 2.01
CA VAL A 79 -6.70 10.80 3.00
C VAL A 79 -5.43 11.22 3.73
N ILE A 80 -4.39 11.62 2.99
CA ILE A 80 -3.13 12.05 3.59
C ILE A 80 -3.31 13.29 4.46
N ARG A 81 -4.10 14.26 4.00
CA ARG A 81 -4.38 15.50 4.77
C ARG A 81 -5.18 15.23 6.05
N LYS A 82 -6.19 14.35 5.97
CA LYS A 82 -7.06 14.03 7.11
C LYS A 82 -6.36 13.15 8.14
N HIS A 83 -5.77 12.04 7.68
CA HIS A 83 -5.23 11.00 8.57
C HIS A 83 -3.76 11.22 8.94
N LYS A 84 -3.02 12.03 8.17
CA LYS A 84 -1.60 12.35 8.38
C LYS A 84 -0.74 11.12 8.65
N PRO A 85 -0.80 10.07 7.79
CA PRO A 85 -0.01 8.88 8.00
C PRO A 85 1.49 9.21 7.86
N GLU A 86 2.31 8.53 8.64
CA GLU A 86 3.77 8.62 8.57
C GLU A 86 4.35 7.60 7.57
N LEU A 87 3.56 6.56 7.27
CA LEU A 87 3.91 5.50 6.32
C LEU A 87 2.70 5.11 5.46
N LEU A 88 2.92 4.99 4.16
CA LEU A 88 2.04 4.26 3.25
C LEU A 88 2.63 2.89 2.96
N PHE A 89 1.84 1.85 3.14
CA PHE A 89 2.22 0.49 2.80
C PHE A 89 1.21 -0.12 1.83
N SER A 90 1.69 -0.67 0.72
CA SER A 90 0.84 -1.28 -0.30
C SER A 90 1.40 -2.61 -0.79
N THR A 91 0.50 -3.56 -1.05
CA THR A 91 0.81 -4.82 -1.75
C THR A 91 0.53 -4.76 -3.25
N GLY A 92 0.13 -3.60 -3.77
CA GLY A 92 0.00 -3.40 -5.20
C GLY A 92 -1.38 -3.00 -5.70
N ALA A 93 -1.60 -3.31 -6.98
CA ALA A 93 -2.67 -2.85 -7.86
C ALA A 93 -2.59 -1.35 -8.24
N GLY A 94 -3.34 -0.98 -9.28
CA GLY A 94 -3.32 0.39 -9.83
C GLY A 94 -3.73 1.48 -8.86
N ILE A 95 -4.46 1.13 -7.81
CA ILE A 95 -4.87 2.05 -6.74
C ILE A 95 -3.68 2.66 -5.98
N CYS A 96 -2.57 1.93 -5.80
CA CYS A 96 -1.44 2.42 -5.03
C CYS A 96 -0.71 3.58 -5.73
N VAL A 97 -0.72 3.63 -7.05
CA VAL A 97 0.07 4.60 -7.83
C VAL A 97 -0.26 6.05 -7.47
N PRO A 98 -1.52 6.52 -7.54
CA PRO A 98 -1.85 7.89 -7.16
C PRO A 98 -1.52 8.22 -5.70
N PHE A 99 -1.66 7.24 -4.80
CA PHE A 99 -1.30 7.42 -3.38
C PHE A 99 0.20 7.59 -3.18
N PHE A 100 1.02 6.83 -3.90
CA PHE A 100 2.48 6.95 -3.83
C PHE A 100 2.98 8.28 -4.42
N TYR A 101 2.38 8.76 -5.50
CA TYR A 101 2.68 10.11 -6.02
C TYR A 101 2.38 11.17 -4.97
N MET A 102 1.21 11.10 -4.35
CA MET A 102 0.82 12.06 -3.32
C MET A 102 1.69 11.93 -2.06
N ALA A 103 2.05 10.71 -1.65
CA ALA A 103 2.96 10.49 -0.54
C ALA A 103 4.31 11.16 -0.76
N LYS A 104 4.85 11.09 -1.97
CA LYS A 104 6.10 11.78 -2.32
C LYS A 104 5.99 13.29 -2.14
N LEU A 105 4.88 13.88 -2.57
CA LEU A 105 4.62 15.31 -2.43
C LEU A 105 4.54 15.74 -0.96
N PHE A 106 3.90 14.93 -0.11
CA PHE A 106 3.75 15.18 1.33
C PHE A 106 4.91 14.63 2.18
N LYS A 107 5.97 14.10 1.57
CA LYS A 107 7.13 13.49 2.24
C LYS A 107 6.74 12.35 3.21
N VAL A 108 5.65 11.65 2.93
CA VAL A 108 5.23 10.44 3.65
C VAL A 108 6.08 9.26 3.17
N LYS A 109 6.59 8.46 4.10
CA LYS A 109 7.36 7.26 3.76
C LYS A 109 6.51 6.21 3.04
N THR A 110 7.13 5.46 2.14
CA THR A 110 6.42 4.49 1.30
C THR A 110 7.10 3.14 1.29
N ILE A 111 6.32 2.08 1.50
CA ILE A 111 6.74 0.68 1.30
C ILE A 111 5.80 0.04 0.29
N TYR A 112 6.36 -0.52 -0.74
CA TYR A 112 5.65 -1.33 -1.72
C TYR A 112 6.12 -2.78 -1.63
N LEU A 113 5.20 -3.70 -1.47
CA LEU A 113 5.46 -5.13 -1.51
C LEU A 113 4.90 -5.71 -2.82
N GLU A 114 5.78 -6.18 -3.67
CA GLU A 114 5.40 -6.77 -4.95
C GLU A 114 4.67 -8.11 -4.76
N SER A 115 3.76 -8.41 -5.67
CA SER A 115 3.00 -9.65 -5.65
C SER A 115 3.90 -10.88 -5.76
N LEU A 116 3.54 -11.96 -5.05
CA LEU A 116 4.19 -13.27 -5.13
C LEU A 116 4.22 -13.84 -6.56
N THR A 117 3.25 -13.48 -7.39
CA THR A 117 3.17 -13.94 -8.79
C THR A 117 4.19 -13.27 -9.72
N ARG A 118 4.97 -12.29 -9.24
CA ARG A 118 5.93 -11.52 -10.02
C ARG A 118 7.35 -12.02 -9.81
N ILE A 119 7.75 -13.00 -10.59
CA ILE A 119 9.07 -13.66 -10.47
C ILE A 119 10.16 -12.87 -11.22
N ASN A 120 9.91 -12.50 -12.48
CA ASN A 120 10.96 -11.99 -13.38
C ASN A 120 10.85 -10.48 -13.65
N THR A 121 9.65 -9.90 -13.48
CA THR A 121 9.40 -8.47 -13.74
C THR A 121 8.47 -7.89 -12.70
N LEU A 122 8.71 -6.63 -12.34
CA LEU A 122 7.75 -5.88 -11.53
C LEU A 122 6.42 -5.74 -12.26
N SER A 123 5.34 -5.69 -11.51
CA SER A 123 4.02 -5.31 -12.01
C SER A 123 4.06 -3.91 -12.65
N LEU A 124 3.03 -3.55 -13.42
CA LEU A 124 2.95 -2.20 -13.97
C LEU A 124 2.96 -1.13 -12.87
N SER A 125 2.22 -1.35 -11.79
CA SER A 125 2.22 -0.46 -10.63
C SER A 125 3.61 -0.35 -10.00
N GLY A 126 4.29 -1.49 -9.78
CA GLY A 126 5.65 -1.52 -9.25
C GLY A 126 6.63 -0.75 -10.13
N ARG A 127 6.53 -0.88 -11.47
CA ARG A 127 7.37 -0.12 -12.41
C ARG A 127 7.11 1.38 -12.37
N LEU A 128 5.84 1.79 -12.29
CA LEU A 128 5.46 3.20 -12.22
C LEU A 128 5.95 3.90 -10.95
N ILE A 129 6.00 3.18 -9.83
CA ILE A 129 6.46 3.74 -8.55
C ILE A 129 7.94 3.49 -8.26
N TYR A 130 8.64 2.71 -9.09
CA TYR A 130 10.01 2.23 -8.85
C TYR A 130 11.01 3.33 -8.50
N TYR A 131 10.90 4.48 -9.16
CA TYR A 131 11.87 5.56 -8.99
C TYR A 131 11.63 6.43 -7.76
N PHE A 132 10.43 6.43 -7.22
CA PHE A 132 10.05 7.34 -6.14
C PHE A 132 9.56 6.68 -4.86
N ALA A 133 9.29 5.37 -4.85
CA ALA A 133 9.04 4.64 -3.62
C ALA A 133 10.31 4.56 -2.77
N ASP A 134 10.19 4.73 -1.44
CA ASP A 134 11.32 4.63 -0.51
C ASP A 134 11.82 3.18 -0.42
N TYR A 135 10.90 2.23 -0.34
CA TYR A 135 11.23 0.80 -0.29
C TYR A 135 10.33 0.01 -1.23
N ILE A 136 10.95 -0.86 -2.02
CA ILE A 136 10.26 -1.88 -2.82
C ILE A 136 10.75 -3.23 -2.35
N LEU A 137 9.86 -3.98 -1.73
CA LEU A 137 10.10 -5.33 -1.27
C LEU A 137 9.64 -6.30 -2.34
N VAL A 138 10.44 -7.30 -2.63
CA VAL A 138 10.12 -8.34 -3.60
C VAL A 138 10.18 -9.71 -2.93
N GLN A 139 9.44 -10.66 -3.47
CA GLN A 139 9.33 -12.01 -2.91
C GLN A 139 10.22 -13.02 -3.66
N TRP A 140 10.90 -12.56 -4.70
CA TRP A 140 11.81 -13.39 -5.51
C TRP A 140 13.15 -12.66 -5.68
N PRO A 141 14.26 -13.32 -5.32
CA PRO A 141 15.60 -12.71 -5.41
C PRO A 141 16.02 -12.38 -6.85
N GLU A 142 15.44 -13.07 -7.83
CA GLU A 142 15.70 -12.86 -9.27
C GLU A 142 15.42 -11.43 -9.71
N LEU A 143 14.42 -10.79 -9.11
CA LEU A 143 14.07 -9.40 -9.41
C LEU A 143 15.20 -8.41 -9.10
N LYS A 144 16.09 -8.71 -8.15
CA LYS A 144 17.25 -7.85 -7.83
C LYS A 144 18.21 -7.72 -9.01
N LYS A 145 18.35 -8.75 -9.83
CA LYS A 145 19.24 -8.71 -11.01
C LYS A 145 18.80 -7.62 -12.00
N ARG A 146 17.49 -7.44 -12.13
CA ARG A 146 16.89 -6.47 -13.09
C ARG A 146 16.57 -5.12 -12.46
N TYR A 147 16.31 -5.09 -11.16
CA TYR A 147 15.88 -3.91 -10.42
C TYR A 147 16.75 -3.71 -9.17
N PRO A 148 17.92 -3.03 -9.27
CA PRO A 148 18.87 -2.94 -8.15
C PRO A 148 18.32 -2.31 -6.86
N LYS A 149 17.31 -1.44 -6.95
CA LYS A 149 16.71 -0.77 -5.78
C LYS A 149 15.79 -1.67 -4.95
N VAL A 150 15.34 -2.82 -5.49
CA VAL A 150 14.42 -3.69 -4.73
C VAL A 150 15.16 -4.45 -3.63
N LYS A 151 14.44 -4.77 -2.57
CA LYS A 151 14.96 -5.55 -1.45
C LYS A 151 14.21 -6.88 -1.36
N PHE A 152 14.96 -7.96 -1.24
CA PHE A 152 14.43 -9.28 -0.94
C PHE A 152 14.68 -9.56 0.54
N LEU A 153 13.63 -9.74 1.33
CA LEU A 153 13.68 -10.02 2.77
C LEU A 153 13.06 -11.37 3.14
N GLY A 154 12.75 -12.17 2.14
CA GLY A 154 12.01 -13.43 2.29
C GLY A 154 10.70 -13.41 1.52
N ARG A 155 9.94 -14.50 1.61
CA ARG A 155 8.62 -14.65 1.00
C ARG A 155 7.54 -14.55 2.06
N LEU A 156 6.41 -13.95 1.71
CA LEU A 156 5.16 -14.14 2.43
C LEU A 156 4.49 -15.39 1.88
N ILE A 157 4.37 -16.41 2.67
CA ILE A 157 3.68 -17.65 2.31
C ILE A 157 2.34 -17.65 3.01
#